data_36fb635ca7e6fd734d5e6828ff405aed
#
_entry.id   36fb635ca7e6fd734d5e6828ff405aed
#
_cell.length_a   1.000
_cell.length_b   1.000
_cell.length_c   1.000
_cell.angle_alpha   90.00
_cell.angle_beta   90.00
_cell.angle_gamma   90.00
#
_symmetry.space_group_name_H-M   'P 1'
#
loop_
_entity.id
_entity.type
_entity.pdbx_description
1 polymer ?
#
loop_
_entity_poly.entity_id
_entity_poly.type
_entity_poly.pdbx_seq_one_letter_code
_entity_poly.pdbx_strand_id
1 'polypeptide(L)'
;AMFFVRTRWVWYGMSAVFIPGVIGYVFGGLHAMIGCVLFSGLLRAYLLILVSQLTGSVCHAYGYRRFEVDDASTNEFVTTILTFGEGLHNNHHRFPRDAYISHAWWEIDLNGLIILGMEKIGLVHDVFHASHRQLELASEAEAQAATTAR
;
A
#
# COMPACT_ATOMS: atom_id res chain seq x y z
N ALA A 1 0.41 8.22 17.13
CA ALA A 1 -0.41 8.29 15.90
C ALA A 1 -1.06 9.66 15.72
N MET A 2 -1.79 10.22 16.68
CA MET A 2 -2.51 11.53 16.58
C MET A 2 -1.60 12.72 16.22
N PHE A 3 -0.36 12.74 16.68
CA PHE A 3 0.61 13.80 16.35
C PHE A 3 0.86 13.86 14.81
N PHE A 4 1.17 12.73 14.17
CA PHE A 4 1.42 12.69 12.73
C PHE A 4 0.17 13.04 11.90
N VAL A 5 -1.02 12.64 12.35
CA VAL A 5 -2.28 13.00 11.68
C VAL A 5 -2.50 14.52 11.72
N ARG A 6 -2.27 15.18 12.88
CA ARG A 6 -2.43 16.62 13.03
C ARG A 6 -1.37 17.43 12.27
N THR A 7 -0.16 16.90 12.14
CA THR A 7 0.97 17.56 11.50
C THR A 7 1.24 17.09 10.06
N ARG A 8 0.33 16.31 9.45
CA ARG A 8 0.53 15.70 8.13
C ARG A 8 0.97 16.69 7.05
N TRP A 9 0.40 17.89 7.03
CA TRP A 9 0.74 18.91 6.04
C TRP A 9 2.19 19.43 6.17
N VAL A 10 2.69 19.47 7.42
CA VAL A 10 4.08 19.80 7.68
C VAL A 10 5.00 18.73 7.09
N TRP A 11 4.67 17.45 7.30
CA TRP A 11 5.46 16.34 6.76
C TRP A 11 5.42 16.28 5.23
N TYR A 12 4.26 16.57 4.63
CA TYR A 12 4.17 16.71 3.17
C TYR A 12 5.05 17.86 2.66
N GLY A 13 4.97 19.04 3.26
CA GLY A 13 5.82 20.18 2.91
C GLY A 13 7.32 19.90 3.10
N MET A 14 7.66 19.23 4.20
CA MET A 14 9.05 18.81 4.47
C MET A 14 9.56 17.84 3.39
N SER A 15 8.79 16.81 3.05
CA SER A 15 9.22 15.79 2.09
C SER A 15 9.17 16.24 0.64
N ALA A 16 8.25 17.14 0.27
CA ALA A 16 8.06 17.56 -1.11
C ALA A 16 8.81 18.85 -1.47
N VAL A 17 9.13 19.70 -0.51
CA VAL A 17 9.73 21.00 -0.78
C VAL A 17 11.02 21.21 0.01
N PHE A 18 10.96 21.14 1.34
CA PHE A 18 12.08 21.54 2.18
C PHE A 18 13.30 20.61 2.01
N ILE A 19 13.14 19.31 2.20
CA ILE A 19 14.25 18.35 2.11
C ILE A 19 14.86 18.32 0.69
N PRO A 20 14.10 18.17 -0.40
CA PRO A 20 14.65 18.22 -1.75
C PRO A 20 15.29 19.57 -2.06
N GLY A 21 14.70 20.66 -1.58
CA GLY A 21 15.24 22.01 -1.78
C GLY A 21 16.59 22.22 -1.11
N VAL A 22 16.73 21.83 0.16
CA VAL A 22 18.02 21.91 0.88
C VAL A 22 19.09 21.06 0.22
N ILE A 23 18.75 19.80 -0.12
CA ILE A 23 19.69 18.89 -0.79
C ILE A 23 20.14 19.49 -2.13
N GLY A 24 19.21 19.93 -2.97
CA GLY A 24 19.52 20.52 -4.26
C GLY A 24 20.39 21.76 -4.13
N TYR A 25 20.08 22.64 -3.17
CA TYR A 25 20.87 23.87 -2.94
C TYR A 25 22.31 23.57 -2.50
N VAL A 26 22.48 22.65 -1.55
CA VAL A 26 23.81 22.27 -1.03
C VAL A 26 24.70 21.68 -2.11
N PHE A 27 24.15 20.83 -2.99
CA PHE A 27 24.95 20.12 -4.00
C PHE A 27 25.06 20.84 -5.35
N GLY A 28 24.20 21.79 -5.67
CA GLY A 28 24.25 22.46 -6.99
C GLY A 28 23.61 23.84 -7.05
N GLY A 29 23.43 24.52 -5.91
CA GLY A 29 22.94 25.91 -5.84
C GLY A 29 21.47 26.02 -6.27
N LEU A 30 21.08 27.25 -6.66
CA LEU A 30 19.68 27.61 -6.91
C LEU A 30 19.02 26.77 -8.02
N HIS A 31 19.71 26.49 -9.12
CA HIS A 31 19.15 25.72 -10.22
C HIS A 31 18.86 24.25 -9.81
N ALA A 32 19.80 23.63 -9.09
CA ALA A 32 19.62 22.28 -8.59
C ALA A 32 18.54 22.23 -7.49
N MET A 33 18.44 23.27 -6.64
CA MET A 33 17.35 23.41 -5.68
C MET A 33 15.98 23.36 -6.38
N ILE A 34 15.78 24.19 -7.41
CA ILE A 34 14.52 24.23 -8.16
C ILE A 34 14.26 22.87 -8.82
N GLY A 35 15.25 22.27 -9.46
CA GLY A 35 15.13 20.93 -10.06
C GLY A 35 14.74 19.87 -9.05
N CYS A 36 15.39 19.81 -7.89
CA CYS A 36 15.07 18.86 -6.84
C CYS A 36 13.65 19.05 -6.28
N VAL A 37 13.20 20.28 -6.07
CA VAL A 37 11.83 20.56 -5.62
C VAL A 37 10.82 20.10 -6.69
N LEU A 38 11.04 20.43 -7.95
CA LEU A 38 10.11 20.07 -9.02
C LEU A 38 10.04 18.56 -9.26
N PHE A 39 11.18 17.89 -9.39
CA PHE A 39 11.22 16.48 -9.78
C PHE A 39 11.17 15.53 -8.57
N SER A 40 12.08 15.68 -7.62
CA SER A 40 12.15 14.78 -6.45
C SER A 40 11.08 15.12 -5.40
N GLY A 41 10.53 16.30 -5.42
CA GLY A 41 9.47 16.75 -4.53
C GLY A 41 8.08 16.62 -5.17
N LEU A 42 7.71 17.59 -6.00
CA LEU A 42 6.33 17.74 -6.48
C LEU A 42 5.92 16.65 -7.47
N LEU A 43 6.77 16.34 -8.46
CA LEU A 43 6.45 15.28 -9.43
C LEU A 43 6.33 13.93 -8.73
N ARG A 44 7.24 13.60 -7.81
CA ARG A 44 7.14 12.38 -7.00
C ARG A 44 5.84 12.33 -6.20
N ALA A 45 5.47 13.43 -5.52
CA ALA A 45 4.23 13.48 -4.75
C ALA A 45 3.00 13.30 -5.65
N TYR A 46 2.98 13.91 -6.82
CA TYR A 46 1.92 13.73 -7.81
C TYR A 46 1.82 12.28 -8.29
N LEU A 47 2.94 11.64 -8.62
CA LEU A 47 2.96 10.24 -9.07
C LEU A 47 2.47 9.28 -7.98
N LEU A 48 2.83 9.52 -6.71
CA LEU A 48 2.33 8.72 -5.58
C LEU A 48 0.80 8.82 -5.44
N ILE A 49 0.25 10.03 -5.55
CA ILE A 49 -1.21 10.23 -5.54
C ILE A 49 -1.86 9.51 -6.73
N LEU A 50 -1.31 9.66 -7.94
CA LEU A 50 -1.82 9.03 -9.13
C LEU A 50 -1.85 7.49 -8.99
N VAL A 51 -0.77 6.90 -8.49
CA VAL A 51 -0.68 5.45 -8.28
C VAL A 51 -1.67 4.97 -7.22
N SER A 52 -1.84 5.70 -6.11
CA SER A 52 -2.86 5.38 -5.10
C SER A 52 -4.28 5.44 -5.66
N GLN A 53 -4.58 6.45 -6.50
CA GLN A 53 -5.89 6.54 -7.18
C GLN A 53 -6.08 5.43 -8.21
N LEU A 54 -5.01 5.01 -8.87
CA LEU A 54 -5.04 3.87 -9.80
C LEU A 54 -5.44 2.58 -9.07
N THR A 55 -4.89 2.33 -7.88
CA THR A 55 -5.29 1.19 -7.03
C THR A 55 -6.79 1.21 -6.74
N GLY A 56 -7.32 2.33 -6.25
CA GLY A 56 -8.76 2.47 -5.95
C GLY A 56 -9.67 2.33 -7.18
N SER A 57 -9.20 2.65 -8.37
CA SER A 57 -10.01 2.57 -9.60
C SER A 57 -9.86 1.20 -10.28
N VAL A 58 -8.64 0.77 -10.56
CA VAL A 58 -8.36 -0.45 -11.32
C VAL A 58 -8.74 -1.69 -10.52
N CYS A 59 -8.38 -1.73 -9.23
CA CYS A 59 -8.70 -2.87 -8.36
C CYS A 59 -10.18 -2.94 -7.93
N HIS A 60 -11.03 -2.01 -8.37
CA HIS A 60 -12.48 -2.12 -8.29
C HIS A 60 -13.15 -2.40 -9.64
N ALA A 61 -12.38 -2.51 -10.72
CA ALA A 61 -12.88 -2.77 -12.07
C ALA A 61 -12.32 -4.05 -12.68
N TYR A 62 -11.07 -4.39 -12.38
CA TYR A 62 -10.34 -5.49 -13.00
C TYR A 62 -9.57 -6.29 -11.96
N GLY A 63 -9.46 -7.60 -12.19
CA GLY A 63 -8.68 -8.50 -11.34
C GLY A 63 -9.49 -9.73 -10.92
N TYR A 64 -8.91 -10.50 -10.00
CA TYR A 64 -9.59 -11.65 -9.40
C TYR A 64 -10.02 -11.36 -7.95
N ARG A 65 -11.09 -11.98 -7.53
CA ARG A 65 -11.54 -11.97 -6.13
C ARG A 65 -11.07 -13.25 -5.47
N ARG A 66 -10.36 -13.08 -4.36
CA ARG A 66 -9.99 -14.20 -3.48
C ARG A 66 -11.04 -14.39 -2.40
N PHE A 67 -11.54 -13.28 -1.87
CA PHE A 67 -12.46 -13.25 -0.75
C PHE A 67 -13.76 -12.53 -1.12
N GLU A 68 -14.89 -13.05 -0.64
CA GLU A 68 -16.16 -12.35 -0.71
C GLU A 68 -16.17 -11.20 0.31
N VAL A 69 -16.36 -10.00 -0.20
CA VAL A 69 -16.51 -8.77 0.54
C VAL A 69 -17.67 -7.96 -0.03
N ASP A 70 -18.26 -7.09 0.77
CA ASP A 70 -19.45 -6.30 0.39
C ASP A 70 -19.18 -5.20 -0.64
N ASP A 71 -18.03 -5.22 -1.28
CA ASP A 71 -17.64 -4.25 -2.30
C ASP A 71 -17.09 -4.94 -3.57
N ALA A 72 -16.72 -4.15 -4.57
CA ALA A 72 -16.21 -4.63 -5.85
C ALA A 72 -14.67 -4.81 -5.88
N SER A 73 -14.00 -4.84 -4.73
CA SER A 73 -12.54 -4.95 -4.69
C SER A 73 -12.04 -6.28 -5.28
N THR A 74 -10.94 -6.19 -6.00
CA THR A 74 -10.25 -7.30 -6.66
C THR A 74 -8.75 -7.21 -6.39
N ASN A 75 -8.04 -8.30 -6.62
CA ASN A 75 -6.57 -8.34 -6.66
C ASN A 75 -6.14 -8.21 -8.12
N GLU A 76 -5.31 -7.22 -8.43
CA GLU A 76 -4.85 -6.96 -9.79
C GLU A 76 -3.32 -6.98 -9.84
N PHE A 77 -2.77 -7.80 -10.73
CA PHE A 77 -1.34 -8.15 -10.76
C PHE A 77 -0.43 -6.98 -11.13
N VAL A 78 -0.77 -6.21 -12.18
CA VAL A 78 0.06 -5.09 -12.64
C VAL A 78 0.09 -3.99 -11.59
N THR A 79 -1.07 -3.64 -11.03
CA THR A 79 -1.16 -2.69 -9.92
C THR A 79 -0.39 -3.18 -8.71
N THR A 80 -0.45 -4.48 -8.38
CA THR A 80 0.31 -5.07 -7.27
C THR A 80 1.82 -4.83 -7.43
N ILE A 81 2.37 -5.02 -8.61
CA ILE A 81 3.79 -4.77 -8.88
C ILE A 81 4.12 -3.28 -8.78
N LEU A 82 3.33 -2.42 -9.41
CA LEU A 82 3.56 -0.97 -9.44
C LEU A 82 3.43 -0.31 -8.07
N THR A 83 2.64 -0.89 -7.17
CA THR A 83 2.35 -0.36 -5.83
C THR A 83 3.05 -1.13 -4.71
N PHE A 84 3.92 -2.10 -5.04
CA PHE A 84 4.63 -2.95 -4.08
C PHE A 84 3.71 -3.77 -3.17
N GLY A 85 2.51 -4.12 -3.63
CA GLY A 85 1.58 -4.99 -2.91
C GLY A 85 0.15 -4.45 -2.78
N GLU A 86 -0.08 -3.13 -2.87
CA GLU A 86 -1.41 -2.54 -2.65
C GLU A 86 -2.47 -2.97 -3.69
N GLY A 87 -2.04 -3.52 -4.84
CA GLY A 87 -2.95 -4.14 -5.82
C GLY A 87 -3.60 -5.44 -5.34
N LEU A 88 -3.16 -6.03 -4.22
CA LEU A 88 -3.86 -7.10 -3.50
C LEU A 88 -5.05 -6.53 -2.70
N HIS A 89 -5.90 -5.77 -3.36
CA HIS A 89 -6.87 -4.88 -2.75
C HIS A 89 -8.07 -5.64 -2.15
N ASN A 90 -8.49 -6.74 -2.76
CA ASN A 90 -9.52 -7.62 -2.20
C ASN A 90 -9.03 -8.31 -0.91
N ASN A 91 -7.77 -8.74 -0.86
CA ASN A 91 -7.17 -9.28 0.36
C ASN A 91 -7.14 -8.23 1.48
N HIS A 92 -6.76 -6.97 1.13
CA HIS A 92 -6.77 -5.86 2.06
C HIS A 92 -8.19 -5.55 2.59
N HIS A 93 -9.20 -5.53 1.73
CA HIS A 93 -10.59 -5.29 2.14
C HIS A 93 -11.13 -6.39 3.06
N ARG A 94 -10.69 -7.63 2.87
CA ARG A 94 -11.05 -8.74 3.76
C ARG A 94 -10.36 -8.66 5.12
N PHE A 95 -9.08 -8.28 5.14
CA PHE A 95 -8.26 -8.18 6.35
C PHE A 95 -7.57 -6.81 6.44
N PRO A 96 -8.32 -5.71 6.68
CA PRO A 96 -7.81 -4.34 6.55
C PRO A 96 -6.74 -3.95 7.59
N ARG A 97 -6.52 -4.78 8.59
CA ARG A 97 -5.49 -4.58 9.62
C ARG A 97 -4.27 -5.48 9.41
N ASP A 98 -4.34 -6.42 8.47
CA ASP A 98 -3.22 -7.31 8.21
C ASP A 98 -2.06 -6.52 7.57
N ALA A 99 -0.89 -6.67 8.16
CA ALA A 99 0.31 -6.02 7.66
C ALA A 99 0.96 -6.78 6.49
N TYR A 100 0.53 -8.01 6.24
CA TYR A 100 0.98 -8.84 5.13
C TYR A 100 -0.22 -9.44 4.42
N ILE A 101 -0.58 -8.87 3.29
CA ILE A 101 -1.82 -9.18 2.56
C ILE A 101 -1.66 -10.19 1.42
N SER A 102 -0.48 -10.80 1.27
CA SER A 102 -0.26 -11.93 0.37
C SER A 102 -0.70 -13.23 1.04
N HIS A 103 -1.71 -13.89 0.49
CA HIS A 103 -2.28 -15.13 1.03
C HIS A 103 -2.16 -16.30 0.04
N ALA A 104 -1.43 -16.12 -1.07
CA ALA A 104 -1.06 -17.18 -2.00
C ALA A 104 0.40 -17.05 -2.43
N TRP A 105 1.02 -18.16 -2.83
CA TRP A 105 2.44 -18.21 -3.19
C TRP A 105 2.82 -17.35 -4.41
N TRP A 106 1.85 -16.99 -5.26
CA TRP A 106 2.06 -16.10 -6.43
C TRP A 106 1.73 -14.63 -6.16
N GLU A 107 1.14 -14.33 -5.03
CA GLU A 107 0.86 -12.95 -4.61
C GLU A 107 2.13 -12.32 -4.07
N ILE A 108 2.45 -11.12 -4.50
CA ILE A 108 3.68 -10.42 -4.11
C ILE A 108 3.31 -9.19 -3.31
N ASP A 109 3.61 -9.19 -2.02
CA ASP A 109 3.43 -8.05 -1.13
C ASP A 109 4.79 -7.60 -0.59
N LEU A 110 5.47 -6.72 -1.34
CA LEU A 110 6.77 -6.18 -0.94
C LEU A 110 6.67 -5.26 0.28
N ASN A 111 5.59 -4.50 0.40
CA ASN A 111 5.36 -3.63 1.55
C ASN A 111 5.21 -4.46 2.83
N GLY A 112 4.40 -5.50 2.79
CA GLY A 112 4.24 -6.45 3.89
C GLY A 112 5.56 -7.14 4.25
N LEU A 113 6.35 -7.59 3.27
CA LEU A 113 7.66 -8.18 3.53
C LEU A 113 8.62 -7.21 4.22
N ILE A 114 8.61 -5.93 3.86
CA ILE A 114 9.40 -4.90 4.53
C ILE A 114 8.94 -4.74 5.99
N ILE A 115 7.63 -4.67 6.24
CA ILE A 115 7.08 -4.56 7.60
C ILE A 115 7.47 -5.78 8.44
N LEU A 116 7.33 -7.00 7.90
CA LEU A 116 7.76 -8.23 8.56
C LEU A 116 9.27 -8.21 8.88
N GLY A 117 10.10 -7.72 7.95
CA GLY A 117 11.53 -7.54 8.17
C GLY A 117 11.82 -6.56 9.31
N MET A 118 11.13 -5.42 9.34
CA MET A 118 11.25 -4.41 10.38
C MET A 118 10.77 -4.93 11.75
N GLU A 119 9.71 -5.70 11.81
CA GLU A 119 9.23 -6.38 13.02
C GLU A 119 10.27 -7.37 13.55
N LYS A 120 10.84 -8.18 12.67
CA LYS A 120 11.85 -9.18 13.03
C LYS A 120 13.13 -8.60 13.64
N ILE A 121 13.51 -7.39 13.22
CA ILE A 121 14.68 -6.68 13.80
C ILE A 121 14.29 -5.69 14.91
N GLY A 122 13.03 -5.70 15.35
CA GLY A 122 12.55 -4.92 16.49
C GLY A 122 12.35 -3.42 16.22
N LEU A 123 12.28 -2.99 14.95
CA LEU A 123 11.99 -1.61 14.60
C LEU A 123 10.50 -1.27 14.64
N VAL A 124 9.64 -2.26 14.49
CA VAL A 124 8.18 -2.14 14.56
C VAL A 124 7.65 -3.16 15.54
N HIS A 125 6.61 -2.82 16.30
CA HIS A 125 6.01 -3.67 17.33
C HIS A 125 4.49 -3.70 17.16
N ASP A 126 3.83 -4.71 17.74
CA ASP A 126 2.38 -4.87 17.74
C ASP A 126 1.77 -4.94 16.33
N VAL A 127 2.49 -5.57 15.40
CA VAL A 127 2.04 -5.78 14.03
C VAL A 127 0.94 -6.83 14.01
N PHE A 128 -0.21 -6.49 13.42
CA PHE A 128 -1.32 -7.44 13.30
C PHE A 128 -1.10 -8.34 12.07
N HIS A 129 -1.24 -9.63 12.27
CA HIS A 129 -1.24 -10.64 11.22
C HIS A 129 -2.53 -11.45 11.31
N ALA A 130 -3.20 -11.66 10.17
CA ALA A 130 -4.34 -12.55 10.11
C ALA A 130 -3.88 -13.99 10.42
N SER A 131 -4.53 -14.62 11.40
CA SER A 131 -4.17 -15.99 11.79
C SER A 131 -4.54 -17.00 10.70
N HIS A 132 -3.82 -18.11 10.63
CA HIS A 132 -4.11 -19.20 9.70
C HIS A 132 -5.58 -19.66 9.80
N ARG A 133 -6.11 -19.75 11.01
CA ARG A 133 -7.53 -20.07 11.25
C ARG A 133 -8.49 -19.04 10.66
N GLN A 134 -8.17 -17.74 10.70
CA GLN A 134 -9.03 -16.71 10.08
C GLN A 134 -9.03 -16.83 8.56
N LEU A 135 -7.88 -17.14 7.96
CA LEU A 135 -7.77 -17.38 6.52
C LEU A 135 -8.52 -18.64 6.09
N GLU A 136 -8.42 -19.73 6.84
CA GLU A 136 -9.17 -20.97 6.60
C GLU A 136 -10.67 -20.73 6.67
N LEU A 137 -11.18 -20.12 7.74
CA LEU A 137 -12.60 -19.81 7.88
C LEU A 137 -13.13 -18.91 6.77
N ALA A 138 -12.32 -17.96 6.29
CA ALA A 138 -12.68 -17.12 5.16
C ALA A 138 -12.81 -17.95 3.88
N SER A 139 -11.86 -18.83 3.59
CA SER A 139 -11.89 -19.69 2.40
C SER A 139 -12.99 -20.73 2.43
N GLU A 140 -13.32 -21.30 3.60
CA GLU A 140 -14.42 -22.24 3.79
C GLU A 140 -15.78 -21.56 3.55
N ALA A 141 -15.97 -20.36 4.07
CA ALA A 141 -17.19 -19.58 3.86
C ALA A 141 -17.45 -19.32 2.37
N GLU A 142 -16.41 -19.06 1.61
CA GLU A 142 -16.51 -18.86 0.16
C GLU A 142 -16.81 -20.13 -0.62
N ALA A 143 -16.19 -21.24 -0.24
CA ALA A 143 -16.48 -22.53 -0.84
C ALA A 143 -17.94 -22.92 -0.62
N GLN A 144 -18.51 -22.62 0.55
CA GLN A 144 -19.91 -22.84 0.88
C GLN A 144 -20.83 -21.91 0.07
N ALA A 145 -20.52 -20.63 -0.03
CA ALA A 145 -21.29 -19.67 -0.81
C ALA A 145 -21.34 -20.05 -2.30
N ALA A 146 -20.21 -20.46 -2.86
CA ALA A 146 -20.12 -20.93 -4.25
C ALA A 146 -20.93 -22.23 -4.49
N THR A 147 -21.07 -23.07 -3.48
CA THR A 147 -21.87 -24.32 -3.57
C THR A 147 -23.36 -24.02 -3.50
N THR A 148 -23.78 -23.04 -2.73
CA THR A 148 -25.20 -22.66 -2.54
C THR A 148 -25.75 -21.84 -3.72
N ALA A 149 -24.89 -21.18 -4.48
CA ALA A 149 -25.26 -20.36 -5.65
C ALA A 149 -25.42 -21.16 -6.96
N ARG A 150 -25.20 -22.48 -6.94
CA ARG A 150 -25.43 -23.42 -8.07
C ARG A 150 -26.75 -24.12 -7.93
#